data_c4d4241cafe07f18e5afbb17984d7cff
#
_entry.id   c4d4241cafe07f18e5afbb17984d7cff
#
_cell.length_a   1.000
_cell.length_b   1.000
_cell.length_c   1.000
_cell.angle_alpha   90.00
_cell.angle_beta   90.00
_cell.angle_gamma   90.00
#
_symmetry.space_group_name_H-M   'P 1'
#
loop_
_entity.id
_entity.type
_entity.pdbx_description
1 polymer ?
#
loop_
_entity_poly.entity_id
_entity_poly.type
_entity_poly.pdbx_seq_one_letter_code
_entity_poly.pdbx_strand_id
1 'polypeptide(L)'
;MKTRIFDPTRREVLAGLGAGLGAGLGASAAGLMAGGAVPAMTAQLALQARPATLALRPGQPPTSIWELAAVSHIGDVRLRRGDRCEVVFRNDLPVPLAPVWYGLSGGAPTDPLRGRAPAPPAAVETSIISIPNAGTLLADFRLFEDGLKQPARPLPIIAAETGPVAVDRDEVLLIEEWRLQPDSTAVPPGQDPKDAKPLYTINGQTSFELSALAGQRLRLRIINGSQRSVLAIKLENHEVNVMALDGQPAEPFPARNGALVLAPGARADAFVDTATSAAFLLHDGKEARKVGQLTVSGTLERRVPLLPPQPLPANDLPEKLDLKGALRFDVALGAADAGWIRPASFSTASTAAFRAKAGRTVVLALKNAAPATTVFHLHGQPFRLLDKLDDGWKPYWLDTLAIEPGQTQRIAFAATSPGRWLIESVATDWAAPRLVRWYGVE
;
A
#
# COMPACT_ATOMS: atom_id res chain seq x y z
N MET A 1 59.78 -11.59 -12.98
CA MET A 1 59.55 -11.32 -14.41
C MET A 1 58.29 -10.45 -14.49
N LYS A 2 58.48 -9.18 -14.80
CA LYS A 2 57.43 -8.12 -14.87
C LYS A 2 56.75 -8.22 -16.22
N THR A 3 55.40 -8.09 -16.25
CA THR A 3 54.73 -7.52 -17.43
C THR A 3 53.49 -6.73 -17.02
N ARG A 4 53.45 -5.50 -17.51
CA ARG A 4 52.58 -4.34 -17.30
C ARG A 4 51.17 -4.56 -17.91
N ILE A 5 50.10 -4.15 -17.21
CA ILE A 5 49.29 -2.95 -17.25
C ILE A 5 49.11 -2.36 -18.65
N PHE A 6 47.86 -2.31 -19.09
CA PHE A 6 47.37 -1.34 -20.09
C PHE A 6 46.10 -0.69 -19.57
N ASP A 7 46.18 0.62 -19.34
CA ASP A 7 45.16 1.60 -19.11
C ASP A 7 44.95 2.39 -20.41
N PRO A 8 43.76 2.72 -20.86
CA PRO A 8 43.56 3.86 -21.74
C PRO A 8 42.61 4.89 -21.14
N THR A 9 43.22 6.01 -20.81
CA THR A 9 42.63 7.30 -20.53
C THR A 9 41.92 7.90 -21.76
N ARG A 10 40.88 8.69 -21.42
CA ARG A 10 40.14 9.66 -22.24
C ARG A 10 41.00 10.41 -23.28
N ARG A 11 40.35 10.69 -24.40
CA ARG A 11 40.32 11.89 -25.26
C ARG A 11 40.43 11.61 -26.75
N GLU A 12 39.66 12.44 -27.47
CA GLU A 12 39.77 12.82 -28.88
C GLU A 12 39.06 11.96 -29.93
N VAL A 13 37.97 12.53 -30.45
CA VAL A 13 37.88 12.95 -31.89
C VAL A 13 36.81 14.03 -32.01
N LEU A 14 37.29 15.23 -32.27
CA LEU A 14 36.56 16.33 -32.91
C LEU A 14 37.03 16.44 -34.37
N ALA A 15 36.11 16.88 -35.22
CA ALA A 15 36.31 17.57 -36.47
C ALA A 15 35.92 16.84 -37.77
N GLY A 16 35.00 17.48 -38.47
CA GLY A 16 34.63 17.26 -39.87
C GLY A 16 33.66 18.35 -40.35
N LEU A 17 34.21 19.40 -40.91
CA LEU A 17 33.59 20.59 -41.49
C LEU A 17 32.72 20.28 -42.71
N GLY A 18 31.65 21.11 -42.91
CA GLY A 18 30.97 21.26 -44.18
C GLY A 18 30.12 22.55 -44.19
N ALA A 19 30.62 23.59 -44.79
CA ALA A 19 30.01 24.91 -44.93
C ALA A 19 28.95 24.96 -46.05
N GLY A 20 27.91 25.79 -45.83
CA GLY A 20 26.94 26.17 -46.87
C GLY A 20 26.21 27.45 -46.45
N LEU A 21 26.56 28.58 -47.08
CA LEU A 21 25.97 29.90 -46.96
C LEU A 21 24.54 29.97 -47.53
N GLY A 22 23.68 30.74 -46.84
CA GLY A 22 22.39 31.19 -47.38
C GLY A 22 21.75 32.23 -46.47
N ALA A 23 21.89 33.50 -46.82
CA ALA A 23 21.32 34.64 -46.09
C ALA A 23 19.79 34.76 -46.30
N GLY A 24 19.07 35.18 -45.25
CA GLY A 24 17.68 35.59 -45.33
C GLY A 24 17.21 36.21 -44.01
N LEU A 25 17.16 37.53 -43.94
CA LEU A 25 16.61 38.36 -42.88
C LEU A 25 15.10 38.14 -42.74
N GLY A 26 14.64 37.98 -41.50
CA GLY A 26 13.22 37.98 -41.12
C GLY A 26 13.06 37.93 -39.62
N ALA A 27 13.14 39.10 -38.96
CA ALA A 27 12.82 39.18 -37.52
C ALA A 27 11.30 39.07 -37.31
N SER A 28 10.89 38.03 -36.59
CA SER A 28 9.57 37.96 -35.97
C SER A 28 9.76 37.37 -34.58
N ALA A 29 9.68 38.20 -33.57
CA ALA A 29 9.63 37.79 -32.16
C ALA A 29 8.27 37.13 -31.88
N ALA A 30 8.18 35.84 -32.06
CA ALA A 30 7.09 35.02 -31.50
C ALA A 30 7.56 34.52 -30.15
N GLY A 31 7.03 35.13 -29.07
CA GLY A 31 7.20 34.64 -27.72
C GLY A 31 6.64 33.21 -27.64
N LEU A 32 7.49 32.22 -27.55
CA LEU A 32 7.12 30.86 -27.18
C LEU A 32 6.65 30.90 -25.71
N MET A 33 5.35 31.05 -25.51
CA MET A 33 4.71 30.54 -24.32
C MET A 33 4.95 29.02 -24.36
N ALA A 34 5.87 28.53 -23.53
CA ALA A 34 5.99 27.12 -23.23
C ALA A 34 4.74 26.70 -22.46
N GLY A 35 3.66 26.47 -23.19
CA GLY A 35 2.52 25.75 -22.69
C GLY A 35 2.97 24.35 -22.32
N GLY A 36 3.22 24.11 -21.03
CA GLY A 36 3.50 22.77 -20.53
C GLY A 36 2.35 21.87 -20.98
N ALA A 37 2.62 20.97 -21.94
CA ALA A 37 1.65 19.98 -22.37
C ALA A 37 1.19 19.21 -21.14
N VAL A 38 -0.09 19.31 -20.77
CA VAL A 38 -0.68 18.49 -19.72
C VAL A 38 -0.51 17.05 -20.16
N PRO A 39 0.19 16.18 -19.41
CA PRO A 39 0.40 14.81 -19.83
C PRO A 39 -0.94 14.15 -20.11
N ALA A 40 -1.02 13.44 -21.25
CA ALA A 40 -2.24 12.76 -21.66
C ALA A 40 -2.67 11.72 -20.60
N MET A 41 -3.98 11.47 -20.49
CA MET A 41 -4.51 10.35 -19.70
C MET A 41 -4.04 9.05 -20.32
N THR A 42 -3.42 8.17 -19.52
CA THR A 42 -2.84 6.89 -19.99
C THR A 42 -3.64 5.68 -19.54
N ALA A 43 -4.52 5.85 -18.54
CA ALA A 43 -5.36 4.77 -18.01
C ALA A 43 -6.74 5.31 -17.55
N GLN A 44 -7.72 4.42 -17.52
CA GLN A 44 -9.03 4.67 -16.92
C GLN A 44 -9.39 3.52 -15.98
N LEU A 45 -9.93 3.85 -14.82
CA LEU A 45 -10.33 2.90 -13.80
C LEU A 45 -11.75 3.24 -13.30
N ALA A 46 -12.70 2.38 -13.61
CA ALA A 46 -14.05 2.49 -13.09
C ALA A 46 -14.18 1.68 -11.80
N LEU A 47 -14.45 2.35 -10.69
CA LEU A 47 -14.65 1.79 -9.37
C LEU A 47 -16.12 1.87 -8.95
N GLN A 48 -16.63 0.82 -8.33
CA GLN A 48 -17.99 0.75 -7.82
C GLN A 48 -17.98 0.27 -6.37
N ALA A 49 -18.50 1.07 -5.45
CA ALA A 49 -18.84 0.63 -4.10
C ALA A 49 -20.26 0.07 -4.14
N ARG A 50 -20.42 -1.23 -3.82
CA ARG A 50 -21.70 -1.94 -3.99
C ARG A 50 -21.94 -2.98 -2.90
N PRO A 51 -23.23 -3.39 -2.67
CA PRO A 51 -23.54 -4.60 -1.91
C PRO A 51 -23.01 -5.84 -2.61
N ALA A 52 -22.55 -6.80 -1.81
CA ALA A 52 -22.07 -8.10 -2.27
C ALA A 52 -22.36 -9.17 -1.22
N THR A 53 -22.10 -10.43 -1.55
CA THR A 53 -22.22 -11.55 -0.61
C THR A 53 -21.02 -12.48 -0.73
N LEU A 54 -20.61 -13.09 0.39
CA LEU A 54 -19.58 -14.12 0.44
C LEU A 54 -20.10 -15.39 1.11
N ALA A 55 -19.80 -16.53 0.53
CA ALA A 55 -20.09 -17.85 1.11
C ALA A 55 -18.99 -18.21 2.14
N LEU A 56 -19.11 -17.68 3.35
CA LEU A 56 -18.09 -17.79 4.38
C LEU A 56 -18.21 -19.06 5.24
N ARG A 57 -19.36 -19.70 5.28
CA ARG A 57 -19.59 -20.95 6.01
C ARG A 57 -20.30 -21.97 5.12
N PRO A 58 -19.76 -23.19 4.95
CA PRO A 58 -20.43 -24.23 4.19
C PRO A 58 -21.84 -24.54 4.72
N GLY A 59 -22.81 -24.62 3.83
CA GLY A 59 -24.19 -24.92 4.19
C GLY A 59 -24.98 -23.83 4.93
N GLN A 60 -24.40 -22.65 5.10
CA GLN A 60 -25.06 -21.49 5.70
C GLN A 60 -25.40 -20.44 4.61
N PRO A 61 -26.34 -19.53 4.87
CA PRO A 61 -26.62 -18.41 3.97
C PRO A 61 -25.35 -17.59 3.71
N PRO A 62 -25.19 -17.04 2.48
CA PRO A 62 -24.11 -16.12 2.19
C PRO A 62 -24.14 -14.88 3.08
N THR A 63 -22.98 -14.46 3.56
CA THR A 63 -22.81 -13.27 4.37
C THR A 63 -22.89 -12.01 3.51
N SER A 64 -23.78 -11.10 3.89
CA SER A 64 -23.86 -9.79 3.23
C SER A 64 -22.68 -8.90 3.61
N ILE A 65 -22.05 -8.30 2.62
CA ILE A 65 -20.92 -7.38 2.77
C ILE A 65 -21.08 -6.19 1.82
N TRP A 66 -20.23 -5.20 1.99
CA TRP A 66 -19.95 -4.20 0.96
C TRP A 66 -18.61 -4.49 0.30
N GLU A 67 -18.44 -4.12 -0.96
CA GLU A 67 -17.15 -4.25 -1.64
C GLU A 67 -16.84 -3.05 -2.52
N LEU A 68 -15.55 -2.78 -2.68
CA LEU A 68 -15.06 -1.94 -3.76
C LEU A 68 -14.64 -2.84 -4.90
N ALA A 69 -15.28 -2.69 -6.05
CA ALA A 69 -15.02 -3.49 -7.24
C ALA A 69 -14.54 -2.62 -8.39
N ALA A 70 -13.65 -3.15 -9.22
CA ALA A 70 -13.34 -2.55 -10.51
C ALA A 70 -14.33 -3.07 -11.55
N VAL A 71 -15.04 -2.14 -12.20
CA VAL A 71 -15.99 -2.46 -13.28
C VAL A 71 -15.18 -2.73 -14.56
N SER A 72 -15.54 -3.77 -15.30
CA SER A 72 -14.88 -4.13 -16.57
C SER A 72 -13.44 -4.68 -16.45
N HIS A 73 -12.98 -5.02 -15.25
CA HIS A 73 -11.74 -5.76 -15.06
C HIS A 73 -12.05 -7.24 -14.74
N ILE A 74 -11.39 -8.13 -15.48
CA ILE A 74 -11.37 -9.56 -15.17
C ILE A 74 -10.01 -9.85 -14.54
N GLY A 75 -9.99 -10.32 -13.30
CA GLY A 75 -8.76 -10.55 -12.53
C GLY A 75 -8.26 -9.31 -11.78
N ASP A 76 -6.96 -9.26 -11.54
CA ASP A 76 -6.33 -8.17 -10.79
C ASP A 76 -6.34 -6.85 -11.54
N VAL A 77 -6.58 -5.76 -10.84
CA VAL A 77 -6.44 -4.41 -11.40
C VAL A 77 -4.96 -4.08 -11.52
N ARG A 78 -4.50 -3.84 -12.76
CA ARG A 78 -3.11 -3.51 -13.05
C ARG A 78 -3.00 -2.18 -13.76
N LEU A 79 -2.34 -1.23 -13.11
CA LEU A 79 -1.88 0.05 -13.64
C LEU A 79 -0.37 -0.03 -13.85
N ARG A 80 0.23 1.03 -14.40
CA ARG A 80 1.68 1.10 -14.60
C ARG A 80 2.27 2.30 -13.88
N ARG A 81 3.48 2.16 -13.38
CA ARG A 81 4.26 3.32 -12.93
C ARG A 81 4.34 4.36 -14.04
N GLY A 82 4.07 5.61 -13.72
CA GLY A 82 4.01 6.74 -14.64
C GLY A 82 2.61 7.03 -15.20
N ASP A 83 1.64 6.14 -15.00
CA ASP A 83 0.27 6.38 -15.46
C ASP A 83 -0.35 7.61 -14.79
N ARG A 84 -1.10 8.34 -15.60
CA ARG A 84 -2.09 9.31 -15.16
C ARG A 84 -3.48 8.70 -15.41
N CYS A 85 -4.12 8.29 -14.33
CA CYS A 85 -5.34 7.49 -14.39
C CYS A 85 -6.58 8.35 -14.07
N GLU A 86 -7.57 8.32 -14.95
CA GLU A 86 -8.91 8.80 -14.65
C GLU A 86 -9.65 7.74 -13.85
N VAL A 87 -10.05 8.08 -12.63
CA VAL A 87 -10.85 7.22 -11.76
C VAL A 87 -12.29 7.70 -11.76
N VAL A 88 -13.18 6.87 -12.25
CA VAL A 88 -14.63 7.06 -12.17
C VAL A 88 -15.14 6.23 -11.01
N PHE A 89 -15.56 6.88 -9.93
CA PHE A 89 -16.07 6.23 -8.72
C PHE A 89 -17.60 6.34 -8.66
N ARG A 90 -18.27 5.19 -8.59
CA ARG A 90 -19.72 5.09 -8.41
C ARG A 90 -20.05 4.57 -7.02
N ASN A 91 -20.89 5.28 -6.30
CA ASN A 91 -21.37 4.89 -4.98
C ASN A 91 -22.80 4.31 -5.07
N ASP A 92 -22.93 2.99 -5.09
CA ASP A 92 -24.23 2.30 -5.05
C ASP A 92 -24.61 1.85 -3.62
N LEU A 93 -23.94 2.38 -2.59
CA LEU A 93 -24.25 2.13 -1.19
C LEU A 93 -25.14 3.24 -0.60
N PRO A 94 -25.89 2.96 0.47
CA PRO A 94 -26.86 3.91 1.03
C PRO A 94 -26.23 4.98 1.95
N VAL A 95 -24.93 5.21 1.86
CA VAL A 95 -24.16 6.13 2.71
C VAL A 95 -23.16 6.93 1.88
N PRO A 96 -22.77 8.14 2.30
CA PRO A 96 -21.74 8.90 1.61
C PRO A 96 -20.37 8.24 1.74
N LEU A 97 -19.59 8.15 0.67
CA LEU A 97 -18.30 7.49 0.62
C LEU A 97 -17.24 8.32 -0.10
N ALA A 98 -15.98 8.07 0.24
CA ALA A 98 -14.84 8.62 -0.49
C ALA A 98 -13.76 7.53 -0.68
N PRO A 99 -13.24 7.35 -1.90
CA PRO A 99 -12.10 6.47 -2.12
C PRO A 99 -10.87 6.94 -1.35
N VAL A 100 -10.15 6.00 -0.79
CA VAL A 100 -8.88 6.19 -0.08
C VAL A 100 -7.85 5.22 -0.64
N TRP A 101 -6.60 5.68 -0.75
CA TRP A 101 -5.54 4.92 -1.38
C TRP A 101 -4.40 4.68 -0.39
N TYR A 102 -4.06 3.43 -0.16
CA TYR A 102 -2.88 3.01 0.58
C TYR A 102 -1.75 2.69 -0.39
N GLY A 103 -0.55 3.18 -0.12
CA GLY A 103 0.63 3.01 -0.98
C GLY A 103 0.76 4.01 -2.12
N LEU A 104 -0.22 4.87 -2.35
CA LEU A 104 -0.17 5.88 -3.39
C LEU A 104 0.52 7.15 -2.87
N SER A 105 1.81 7.31 -3.19
CA SER A 105 2.60 8.48 -2.81
C SER A 105 2.23 9.68 -3.66
N GLY A 106 1.88 10.81 -3.02
CA GLY A 106 1.61 12.08 -3.72
C GLY A 106 0.47 12.08 -4.73
N GLY A 107 -0.24 10.96 -4.87
CA GLY A 107 -1.12 10.73 -6.00
C GLY A 107 -2.51 11.34 -5.89
N ALA A 108 -3.15 11.25 -4.72
CA ALA A 108 -4.49 11.79 -4.51
C ALA A 108 -4.81 11.97 -3.02
N PRO A 109 -4.86 13.20 -2.51
CA PRO A 109 -5.50 13.44 -1.22
C PRO A 109 -6.98 13.03 -1.32
N THR A 110 -7.53 12.52 -0.22
CA THR A 110 -8.96 12.20 -0.15
C THR A 110 -9.82 13.46 -0.38
N ASP A 111 -10.99 13.32 -0.94
CA ASP A 111 -11.86 14.43 -1.28
C ASP A 111 -12.18 15.37 -0.11
N PRO A 112 -12.43 14.89 1.14
CA PRO A 112 -12.60 15.78 2.29
C PRO A 112 -11.40 16.72 2.56
N LEU A 113 -10.18 16.30 2.24
CA LEU A 113 -9.00 17.16 2.37
C LEU A 113 -8.90 18.22 1.28
N ARG A 114 -9.59 18.01 0.16
CA ARG A 114 -9.75 18.97 -0.94
C ARG A 114 -10.94 19.91 -0.72
N GLY A 115 -11.70 19.75 0.37
CA GLY A 115 -12.91 20.51 0.65
C GLY A 115 -14.13 19.99 -0.12
N ARG A 116 -14.09 18.78 -0.65
CA ARG A 116 -15.22 18.09 -1.26
C ARG A 116 -15.90 17.19 -0.23
N ALA A 117 -17.22 17.16 -0.25
CA ALA A 117 -17.96 16.18 0.54
C ALA A 117 -17.75 14.76 -0.04
N PRO A 118 -17.83 13.70 0.79
CA PRO A 118 -17.91 12.34 0.29
C PRO A 118 -19.06 12.16 -0.69
N ALA A 119 -18.89 11.34 -1.72
CA ALA A 119 -19.88 11.05 -2.75
C ALA A 119 -21.17 10.51 -2.13
N PRO A 120 -22.32 11.18 -2.28
CA PRO A 120 -23.58 10.70 -1.72
C PRO A 120 -24.05 9.41 -2.43
N PRO A 121 -25.06 8.70 -1.88
CA PRO A 121 -25.67 7.55 -2.53
C PRO A 121 -26.07 7.84 -3.98
N ALA A 122 -25.83 6.88 -4.87
CA ALA A 122 -26.06 6.93 -6.32
C ALA A 122 -25.21 7.96 -7.09
N ALA A 123 -24.27 8.64 -6.45
CA ALA A 123 -23.38 9.57 -7.13
C ALA A 123 -22.32 8.84 -7.97
N VAL A 124 -21.93 9.53 -9.05
CA VAL A 124 -20.76 9.18 -9.86
C VAL A 124 -19.81 10.37 -9.84
N GLU A 125 -18.58 10.13 -9.40
CA GLU A 125 -17.56 11.16 -9.31
C GLU A 125 -16.33 10.77 -10.13
N THR A 126 -15.70 11.77 -10.75
CA THR A 126 -14.47 11.56 -11.51
C THR A 126 -13.31 12.30 -10.83
N SER A 127 -12.21 11.61 -10.70
CA SER A 127 -10.96 12.16 -10.19
C SER A 127 -9.78 11.70 -11.03
N ILE A 128 -8.67 12.40 -10.92
CA ILE A 128 -7.43 12.04 -11.60
C ILE A 128 -6.40 11.70 -10.54
N ILE A 129 -5.80 10.53 -10.67
CA ILE A 129 -4.66 10.10 -9.85
C ILE A 129 -3.42 9.91 -10.72
N SER A 130 -2.27 10.13 -10.13
CA SER A 130 -0.97 9.78 -10.74
C SER A 130 -0.39 8.58 -10.02
N ILE A 131 0.27 7.69 -10.76
CA ILE A 131 0.91 6.48 -10.25
C ILE A 131 2.44 6.67 -10.29
N PRO A 132 3.04 7.41 -9.36
CA PRO A 132 4.47 7.74 -9.45
C PRO A 132 5.38 6.54 -9.19
N ASN A 133 4.90 5.57 -8.42
CA ASN A 133 5.67 4.43 -7.95
C ASN A 133 5.04 3.11 -8.40
N ALA A 134 5.89 2.13 -8.70
CA ALA A 134 5.46 0.74 -8.82
C ALA A 134 5.28 0.12 -7.43
N GLY A 135 4.40 -0.88 -7.33
CA GLY A 135 4.17 -1.62 -6.10
C GLY A 135 2.75 -2.11 -5.91
N THR A 136 2.50 -2.71 -4.77
CA THR A 136 1.17 -3.19 -4.35
C THR A 136 0.44 -2.10 -3.60
N LEU A 137 -0.70 -1.66 -4.16
CA LEU A 137 -1.58 -0.64 -3.63
C LEU A 137 -2.87 -1.26 -3.10
N LEU A 138 -3.60 -0.53 -2.28
CA LEU A 138 -4.92 -0.92 -1.81
C LEU A 138 -5.87 0.28 -1.94
N ALA A 139 -6.93 0.13 -2.73
CA ALA A 139 -8.02 1.08 -2.78
C ALA A 139 -9.10 0.67 -1.77
N ASP A 140 -9.60 1.63 -1.00
CA ASP A 140 -10.56 1.41 0.07
C ASP A 140 -11.59 2.55 0.11
N PHE A 141 -12.73 2.35 0.74
CA PHE A 141 -13.72 3.37 1.06
C PHE A 141 -14.15 3.32 2.54
N ARG A 142 -13.64 2.36 3.29
CA ARG A 142 -14.05 2.08 4.68
C ARG A 142 -13.67 3.17 5.67
N LEU A 143 -12.79 4.10 5.28
CA LEU A 143 -12.31 5.14 6.18
C LEU A 143 -13.45 5.97 6.77
N PHE A 144 -14.41 6.37 5.95
CA PHE A 144 -15.52 7.25 6.36
C PHE A 144 -16.76 6.51 6.86
N GLU A 145 -16.81 5.19 6.72
CA GLU A 145 -17.93 4.34 7.12
C GLU A 145 -17.56 3.28 8.16
N ASP A 146 -16.45 3.48 8.85
CA ASP A 146 -15.98 2.58 9.88
C ASP A 146 -17.03 2.40 10.99
N GLY A 147 -17.45 1.16 11.19
CA GLY A 147 -18.36 0.77 12.27
C GLY A 147 -19.85 0.98 12.04
N LEU A 148 -20.28 1.48 10.88
CA LEU A 148 -21.67 1.95 10.76
C LEU A 148 -22.68 0.91 10.27
N LYS A 149 -22.36 0.04 9.27
CA LYS A 149 -23.41 -0.83 8.70
C LYS A 149 -22.96 -2.25 8.38
N GLN A 150 -22.06 -2.42 7.42
CA GLN A 150 -21.65 -3.71 6.92
C GLN A 150 -20.14 -3.79 6.87
N PRO A 151 -19.54 -4.94 7.16
CA PRO A 151 -18.12 -5.11 6.89
C PRO A 151 -17.88 -4.98 5.39
N ALA A 152 -16.76 -4.38 5.04
CA ALA A 152 -16.46 -4.06 3.66
C ALA A 152 -15.10 -4.63 3.22
N ARG A 153 -15.02 -4.92 1.94
CA ARG A 153 -13.86 -5.49 1.26
C ARG A 153 -13.16 -4.43 0.43
N PRO A 154 -11.86 -4.19 0.63
CA PRO A 154 -11.08 -3.28 -0.20
C PRO A 154 -10.67 -3.95 -1.52
N LEU A 155 -10.12 -3.17 -2.44
CA LEU A 155 -9.67 -3.61 -3.75
C LEU A 155 -8.15 -3.52 -3.86
N PRO A 156 -7.42 -4.64 -4.01
CA PRO A 156 -6.02 -4.63 -4.39
C PRO A 156 -5.82 -4.02 -5.78
N ILE A 157 -4.77 -3.20 -5.92
CA ILE A 157 -4.36 -2.63 -7.20
C ILE A 157 -2.85 -2.79 -7.32
N ILE A 158 -2.39 -3.23 -8.49
CA ILE A 158 -0.99 -3.38 -8.79
C ILE A 158 -0.55 -2.23 -9.69
N ALA A 159 0.45 -1.48 -9.27
CA ALA A 159 1.20 -0.59 -10.13
C ALA A 159 2.44 -1.35 -10.63
N ALA A 160 2.40 -1.78 -11.89
CA ALA A 160 3.46 -2.59 -12.46
C ALA A 160 4.74 -1.77 -12.65
N GLU A 161 5.87 -2.44 -12.51
CA GLU A 161 7.20 -1.92 -12.82
C GLU A 161 7.34 -1.59 -14.32
N THR A 162 8.25 -0.69 -14.66
CA THR A 162 8.52 -0.31 -16.07
C THR A 162 9.35 -1.35 -16.82
N GLY A 163 10.00 -2.25 -16.10
CA GLY A 163 10.80 -3.34 -16.64
C GLY A 163 10.33 -4.71 -16.19
N PRO A 164 10.81 -5.78 -16.81
CA PRO A 164 10.46 -7.15 -16.44
C PRO A 164 10.98 -7.50 -15.04
N VAL A 165 10.19 -8.24 -14.30
CA VAL A 165 10.57 -8.84 -13.01
C VAL A 165 10.75 -10.34 -13.23
N ALA A 166 11.84 -10.92 -12.72
CA ALA A 166 12.20 -12.31 -12.93
C ALA A 166 11.35 -13.26 -12.06
N VAL A 167 10.07 -13.37 -12.39
CA VAL A 167 9.11 -14.30 -11.78
C VAL A 167 8.31 -15.02 -12.86
N ASP A 168 7.82 -16.21 -12.54
CA ASP A 168 6.96 -16.96 -13.46
C ASP A 168 5.49 -16.59 -13.32
N ARG A 169 5.09 -16.21 -12.08
CA ARG A 169 3.72 -15.80 -11.76
C ARG A 169 3.72 -14.73 -10.68
N ASP A 170 2.71 -13.88 -10.73
CA ASP A 170 2.49 -12.74 -9.82
C ASP A 170 1.06 -12.82 -9.29
N GLU A 171 0.91 -13.20 -8.01
CA GLU A 171 -0.33 -13.57 -7.36
C GLU A 171 -0.67 -12.61 -6.22
N VAL A 172 -1.91 -12.16 -6.16
CA VAL A 172 -2.41 -11.30 -5.08
C VAL A 172 -3.13 -12.13 -4.04
N LEU A 173 -2.72 -11.97 -2.77
CA LEU A 173 -3.31 -12.62 -1.60
C LEU A 173 -3.86 -11.54 -0.66
N LEU A 174 -5.15 -11.21 -0.83
CA LEU A 174 -5.86 -10.33 0.10
C LEU A 174 -6.36 -11.15 1.28
N ILE A 175 -5.76 -10.94 2.46
CA ILE A 175 -6.20 -11.58 3.71
C ILE A 175 -7.29 -10.72 4.32
N GLU A 176 -8.42 -11.33 4.63
CA GLU A 176 -9.59 -10.64 5.18
C GLU A 176 -10.02 -11.29 6.50
N GLU A 177 -10.57 -10.49 7.40
CA GLU A 177 -11.11 -10.93 8.68
C GLU A 177 -12.59 -10.59 8.79
N TRP A 178 -13.36 -11.56 9.26
CA TRP A 178 -14.81 -11.47 9.43
C TRP A 178 -15.18 -11.88 10.86
N ARG A 179 -16.12 -11.17 11.48
CA ARG A 179 -16.70 -11.50 12.78
C ARG A 179 -18.14 -11.91 12.56
N LEU A 180 -18.38 -13.24 12.53
CA LEU A 180 -19.68 -13.78 12.16
C LEU A 180 -20.50 -14.21 13.37
N GLN A 181 -21.73 -13.72 13.43
CA GLN A 181 -22.79 -14.22 14.32
C GLN A 181 -23.20 -15.66 13.94
N PRO A 182 -23.92 -16.37 14.80
CA PRO A 182 -24.41 -17.73 14.49
C PRO A 182 -25.25 -17.82 13.20
N ASP A 183 -26.00 -16.76 12.87
CA ASP A 183 -26.85 -16.65 11.68
C ASP A 183 -26.09 -16.23 10.40
N SER A 184 -24.76 -16.20 10.45
CA SER A 184 -23.88 -15.73 9.38
C SER A 184 -23.92 -14.23 9.09
N THR A 185 -24.57 -13.42 9.92
CA THR A 185 -24.46 -11.96 9.86
C THR A 185 -23.08 -11.55 10.33
N ALA A 186 -22.42 -10.68 9.58
CA ALA A 186 -21.11 -10.16 9.93
C ALA A 186 -21.20 -8.86 10.72
N VAL A 187 -20.46 -8.78 11.83
CA VAL A 187 -20.34 -7.58 12.65
C VAL A 187 -19.27 -6.68 12.08
N PRO A 188 -19.59 -5.43 11.70
CA PRO A 188 -18.58 -4.50 11.18
C PRO A 188 -17.62 -4.04 12.28
N PRO A 189 -16.37 -3.66 11.92
CA PRO A 189 -15.44 -3.05 12.85
C PRO A 189 -16.00 -1.75 13.45
N GLY A 190 -15.62 -1.42 14.69
CA GLY A 190 -16.16 -0.28 15.43
C GLY A 190 -17.44 -0.61 16.20
N GLN A 191 -17.95 -1.84 16.09
CA GLN A 191 -19.05 -2.38 16.88
C GLN A 191 -18.57 -3.54 17.75
N ASP A 192 -19.21 -3.73 18.91
CA ASP A 192 -18.89 -4.87 19.78
C ASP A 192 -19.22 -6.19 19.09
N PRO A 193 -18.21 -7.05 18.83
CA PRO A 193 -18.42 -8.33 18.16
C PRO A 193 -19.11 -9.36 19.06
N LYS A 194 -19.27 -9.08 20.37
CA LYS A 194 -19.79 -10.01 21.37
C LYS A 194 -19.08 -11.38 21.27
N ASP A 195 -19.83 -12.44 21.02
CA ASP A 195 -19.32 -13.82 20.91
C ASP A 195 -18.90 -14.21 19.47
N ALA A 196 -18.94 -13.26 18.52
CA ALA A 196 -18.56 -13.54 17.15
C ALA A 196 -17.07 -13.85 17.04
N LYS A 197 -16.76 -15.10 16.63
CA LYS A 197 -15.38 -15.56 16.45
C LYS A 197 -14.79 -15.04 15.14
N PRO A 198 -13.46 -14.80 15.10
CA PRO A 198 -12.78 -14.42 13.88
C PRO A 198 -12.80 -15.59 12.88
N LEU A 199 -13.12 -15.27 11.63
CA LEU A 199 -12.97 -16.13 10.47
C LEU A 199 -12.10 -15.40 9.47
N TYR A 200 -11.17 -16.10 8.86
CA TYR A 200 -10.23 -15.52 7.91
C TYR A 200 -10.42 -16.09 6.52
N THR A 201 -10.24 -15.24 5.51
CA THR A 201 -10.25 -15.62 4.10
C THR A 201 -8.99 -15.12 3.41
N ILE A 202 -8.62 -15.77 2.33
CA ILE A 202 -7.73 -15.23 1.32
C ILE A 202 -8.55 -15.09 0.04
N ASN A 203 -8.61 -13.88 -0.51
CA ASN A 203 -9.39 -13.55 -1.71
C ASN A 203 -10.88 -13.97 -1.59
N GLY A 204 -11.47 -13.82 -0.39
CA GLY A 204 -12.86 -14.22 -0.10
C GLY A 204 -13.09 -15.71 0.11
N GLN A 205 -12.04 -16.54 0.06
CA GLN A 205 -12.12 -17.99 0.19
C GLN A 205 -11.64 -18.43 1.58
N THR A 206 -12.42 -19.26 2.26
CA THR A 206 -12.07 -19.86 3.57
C THR A 206 -11.12 -21.05 3.43
N SER A 207 -10.99 -21.61 2.23
CA SER A 207 -10.04 -22.66 1.84
C SER A 207 -9.38 -22.21 0.53
N PHE A 208 -8.42 -21.30 0.65
CA PHE A 208 -7.72 -20.79 -0.52
C PHE A 208 -6.76 -21.85 -1.09
N GLU A 209 -6.77 -22.02 -2.40
CA GLU A 209 -5.87 -22.93 -3.10
C GLU A 209 -5.08 -22.22 -4.19
N LEU A 210 -3.76 -22.39 -4.16
CA LEU A 210 -2.83 -21.91 -5.16
C LEU A 210 -2.09 -23.10 -5.76
N SER A 211 -2.28 -23.36 -7.06
CA SER A 211 -1.56 -24.41 -7.77
C SER A 211 -0.28 -23.88 -8.39
N ALA A 212 0.81 -24.65 -8.34
CA ALA A 212 2.07 -24.33 -8.96
C ALA A 212 2.79 -25.58 -9.47
N LEU A 213 3.83 -25.38 -10.31
CA LEU A 213 4.79 -26.43 -10.66
C LEU A 213 6.03 -26.29 -9.75
N ALA A 214 6.69 -27.40 -9.43
CA ALA A 214 7.98 -27.34 -8.74
C ALA A 214 9.00 -26.59 -9.60
N GLY A 215 9.80 -25.72 -8.98
CA GLY A 215 10.78 -24.88 -9.66
C GLY A 215 10.22 -23.58 -10.25
N GLN A 216 8.95 -23.26 -10.03
CA GLN A 216 8.41 -21.93 -10.34
C GLN A 216 8.85 -20.90 -9.29
N ARG A 217 9.13 -19.67 -9.71
CA ARG A 217 9.24 -18.51 -8.83
C ARG A 217 7.93 -17.74 -8.84
N LEU A 218 7.26 -17.72 -7.69
CA LEU A 218 6.05 -16.94 -7.46
C LEU A 218 6.42 -15.60 -6.82
N ARG A 219 5.80 -14.52 -7.28
CA ARG A 219 5.67 -13.27 -6.53
C ARG A 219 4.33 -13.31 -5.82
N LEU A 220 4.34 -13.38 -4.51
CA LEU A 220 3.15 -13.30 -3.68
C LEU A 220 3.01 -11.88 -3.17
N ARG A 221 1.95 -11.20 -3.58
CA ARG A 221 1.58 -9.87 -3.09
C ARG A 221 0.59 -10.02 -1.95
N ILE A 222 1.10 -10.03 -0.74
CA ILE A 222 0.35 -10.32 0.46
C ILE A 222 -0.13 -9.02 1.08
N ILE A 223 -1.45 -8.88 1.24
CA ILE A 223 -2.11 -7.69 1.74
C ILE A 223 -2.91 -8.05 2.97
N ASN A 224 -2.67 -7.37 4.08
CA ASN A 224 -3.55 -7.47 5.24
C ASN A 224 -4.76 -6.53 5.05
N GLY A 225 -5.83 -7.06 4.50
CA GLY A 225 -7.11 -6.35 4.31
C GLY A 225 -8.01 -6.36 5.54
N SER A 226 -7.60 -6.97 6.67
CA SER A 226 -8.33 -6.83 7.93
C SER A 226 -8.34 -5.38 8.39
N GLN A 227 -9.28 -5.03 9.27
CA GLN A 227 -9.38 -3.65 9.72
C GLN A 227 -8.83 -3.42 11.14
N ARG A 228 -8.60 -4.50 11.89
CA ARG A 228 -8.22 -4.41 13.32
C ARG A 228 -7.10 -5.36 13.71
N SER A 229 -6.82 -6.42 12.96
CA SER A 229 -5.90 -7.46 13.42
C SER A 229 -4.54 -7.34 12.76
N VAL A 230 -3.48 -7.28 13.57
CA VAL A 230 -2.12 -7.57 13.10
C VAL A 230 -2.03 -9.07 12.88
N LEU A 231 -1.64 -9.46 11.67
CA LEU A 231 -1.65 -10.86 11.25
C LEU A 231 -0.24 -11.29 10.86
N ALA A 232 0.15 -12.49 11.27
CA ALA A 232 1.34 -13.15 10.77
C ALA A 232 0.92 -14.25 9.79
N ILE A 233 1.41 -14.20 8.55
CA ILE A 233 1.21 -15.24 7.55
C ILE A 233 2.51 -15.96 7.27
N LYS A 234 2.45 -17.28 7.14
CA LYS A 234 3.59 -18.14 6.86
C LYS A 234 3.22 -19.16 5.79
N LEU A 235 4.10 -19.36 4.83
CA LEU A 235 4.08 -20.52 3.95
C LEU A 235 5.05 -21.57 4.53
N GLU A 236 4.51 -22.75 4.88
CA GLU A 236 5.33 -23.78 5.49
C GLU A 236 6.41 -24.31 4.53
N ASN A 237 7.56 -24.70 5.08
CA ASN A 237 8.65 -25.36 4.38
C ASN A 237 9.17 -24.67 3.12
N HIS A 238 8.94 -23.35 3.01
CA HIS A 238 9.47 -22.53 1.93
C HIS A 238 10.23 -21.35 2.50
N GLU A 239 11.31 -20.98 1.81
CA GLU A 239 11.95 -19.70 2.02
C GLU A 239 11.12 -18.62 1.37
N VAL A 240 10.84 -17.57 2.14
CA VAL A 240 10.06 -16.42 1.71
C VAL A 240 10.96 -15.21 1.68
N ASN A 241 11.35 -14.75 0.49
CA ASN A 241 12.22 -13.59 0.32
C ASN A 241 11.39 -12.33 0.14
N VAL A 242 11.47 -11.41 1.10
CA VAL A 242 10.78 -10.12 1.07
C VAL A 242 11.44 -9.23 0.03
N MET A 243 10.67 -8.73 -0.92
CA MET A 243 11.13 -7.91 -2.04
C MET A 243 10.65 -6.46 -1.94
N ALA A 244 9.49 -6.24 -1.32
CA ALA A 244 8.93 -4.92 -1.10
C ALA A 244 8.05 -4.92 0.16
N LEU A 245 7.97 -3.76 0.82
CA LEU A 245 7.06 -3.50 1.93
C LEU A 245 6.26 -2.23 1.62
N ASP A 246 4.96 -2.25 1.91
CA ASP A 246 4.02 -1.15 1.67
C ASP A 246 4.13 -0.53 0.26
N GLY A 247 4.34 -1.42 -0.74
CA GLY A 247 4.50 -1.04 -2.14
C GLY A 247 5.86 -0.45 -2.51
N GLN A 248 6.82 -0.40 -1.56
CA GLN A 248 8.16 0.13 -1.83
C GLN A 248 9.20 -0.99 -1.89
N PRO A 249 10.03 -1.05 -2.96
CA PRO A 249 11.11 -2.01 -3.07
C PRO A 249 12.06 -1.95 -1.88
N ALA A 250 12.53 -3.11 -1.45
CA ALA A 250 13.54 -3.29 -0.42
C ALA A 250 14.71 -4.11 -0.98
N GLU A 251 15.89 -4.00 -0.35
CA GLU A 251 16.93 -5.00 -0.55
C GLU A 251 16.36 -6.36 -0.16
N PRO A 252 16.45 -7.40 -1.00
CA PRO A 252 15.88 -8.71 -0.69
C PRO A 252 16.40 -9.30 0.61
N PHE A 253 15.52 -9.75 1.46
CA PHE A 253 15.88 -10.44 2.71
C PHE A 253 14.90 -11.57 3.04
N PRO A 254 15.38 -12.66 3.67
CA PRO A 254 14.50 -13.75 4.06
C PRO A 254 13.59 -13.33 5.22
N ALA A 255 12.31 -13.68 5.11
CA ALA A 255 11.35 -13.50 6.20
C ALA A 255 11.76 -14.37 7.39
N ARG A 256 11.77 -13.77 8.60
CA ARG A 256 12.17 -14.48 9.82
C ARG A 256 11.25 -15.68 10.07
N ASN A 257 11.81 -16.87 10.12
CA ASN A 257 11.06 -18.14 10.25
C ASN A 257 10.01 -18.35 9.15
N GLY A 258 10.19 -17.73 7.98
CA GLY A 258 9.25 -17.78 6.87
C GLY A 258 7.92 -17.05 7.13
N ALA A 259 7.83 -16.21 8.16
CA ALA A 259 6.61 -15.50 8.54
C ALA A 259 6.71 -13.99 8.24
N LEU A 260 5.64 -13.43 7.70
CA LEU A 260 5.43 -12.00 7.46
C LEU A 260 4.38 -11.49 8.45
N VAL A 261 4.74 -10.47 9.22
CA VAL A 261 3.83 -9.81 10.17
C VAL A 261 3.36 -8.50 9.55
N LEU A 262 2.06 -8.40 9.32
CA LEU A 262 1.43 -7.28 8.63
C LEU A 262 0.37 -6.62 9.51
N ALA A 263 0.47 -5.33 9.71
CA ALA A 263 -0.60 -4.53 10.29
C ALA A 263 -1.78 -4.37 9.32
N PRO A 264 -3.00 -4.03 9.77
CA PRO A 264 -4.10 -3.65 8.89
C PRO A 264 -3.70 -2.62 7.85
N GLY A 265 -3.93 -2.93 6.56
CA GLY A 265 -3.52 -2.09 5.44
C GLY A 265 -2.08 -2.27 4.96
N ALA A 266 -1.21 -2.95 5.73
CA ALA A 266 0.16 -3.22 5.31
C ALA A 266 0.22 -4.25 4.17
N ARG A 267 1.24 -4.15 3.34
CA ARG A 267 1.45 -4.96 2.15
C ARG A 267 2.90 -5.43 2.09
N ALA A 268 3.11 -6.68 1.66
CA ALA A 268 4.43 -7.21 1.40
C ALA A 268 4.44 -7.98 0.07
N ASP A 269 5.43 -7.72 -0.76
CA ASP A 269 5.71 -8.54 -1.92
C ASP A 269 6.84 -9.50 -1.57
N ALA A 270 6.63 -10.78 -1.79
CA ALA A 270 7.60 -11.82 -1.48
C ALA A 270 7.82 -12.74 -2.67
N PHE A 271 9.08 -13.18 -2.86
CA PHE A 271 9.40 -14.24 -3.81
C PHE A 271 9.49 -15.57 -3.09
N VAL A 272 8.91 -16.58 -3.70
CA VAL A 272 8.91 -17.97 -3.24
C VAL A 272 9.25 -18.87 -4.42
N ASP A 273 10.32 -19.65 -4.27
CA ASP A 273 10.67 -20.70 -5.23
C ASP A 273 9.97 -21.98 -4.79
N THR A 274 9.03 -22.46 -5.59
CA THR A 274 8.18 -23.60 -5.23
C THR A 274 8.95 -24.92 -5.31
N ALA A 275 8.82 -25.75 -4.27
CA ALA A 275 9.44 -27.06 -4.23
C ALA A 275 8.41 -28.18 -3.95
N THR A 276 7.60 -28.00 -2.92
CA THR A 276 6.65 -28.99 -2.43
C THR A 276 5.32 -28.33 -2.07
N SER A 277 4.25 -29.08 -1.98
CA SER A 277 2.98 -28.58 -1.46
C SER A 277 3.12 -28.17 0.00
N ALA A 278 2.44 -27.08 0.40
CA ALA A 278 2.58 -26.46 1.72
C ALA A 278 1.31 -25.75 2.15
N ALA A 279 1.08 -25.64 3.45
CA ALA A 279 -0.04 -24.87 3.98
C ALA A 279 0.32 -23.40 4.12
N PHE A 280 -0.67 -22.53 3.86
CA PHE A 280 -0.66 -21.14 4.33
C PHE A 280 -1.24 -21.12 5.76
N LEU A 281 -0.39 -20.75 6.72
CA LEU A 281 -0.75 -20.61 8.13
C LEU A 281 -0.88 -19.13 8.48
N LEU A 282 -1.96 -18.80 9.16
CA LEU A 282 -2.21 -17.47 9.69
C LEU A 282 -2.20 -17.49 11.22
N HIS A 283 -1.55 -16.53 11.86
CA HIS A 283 -1.57 -16.32 13.30
C HIS A 283 -2.06 -14.90 13.61
N ASP A 284 -3.07 -14.78 14.46
CA ASP A 284 -3.74 -13.52 14.83
C ASP A 284 -3.27 -12.95 16.18
N GLY A 285 -2.12 -13.42 16.67
CA GLY A 285 -1.61 -13.10 18.01
C GLY A 285 -2.10 -14.07 19.10
N LYS A 286 -3.11 -14.91 18.81
CA LYS A 286 -3.70 -15.87 19.76
C LYS A 286 -3.49 -17.30 19.33
N GLU A 287 -3.84 -17.65 18.10
CA GLU A 287 -3.70 -18.99 17.59
C GLU A 287 -3.31 -19.02 16.10
N ALA A 288 -2.70 -20.15 15.69
CA ALA A 288 -2.39 -20.44 14.31
C ALA A 288 -3.51 -21.21 13.64
N ARG A 289 -3.84 -20.86 12.40
CA ARG A 289 -4.87 -21.50 11.59
C ARG A 289 -4.37 -21.74 10.17
N LYS A 290 -4.73 -22.86 9.58
CA LYS A 290 -4.57 -23.07 8.14
C LYS A 290 -5.66 -22.26 7.42
N VAL A 291 -5.23 -21.36 6.50
CA VAL A 291 -6.13 -20.52 5.70
C VAL A 291 -6.07 -20.81 4.21
N GLY A 292 -5.14 -21.67 3.78
CA GLY A 292 -5.00 -22.07 2.39
C GLY A 292 -3.94 -23.12 2.18
N GLN A 293 -3.79 -23.53 0.92
CA GLN A 293 -2.86 -24.55 0.47
C GLN A 293 -2.17 -24.10 -0.81
N LEU A 294 -0.84 -24.22 -0.85
CA LEU A 294 -0.07 -24.28 -2.08
C LEU A 294 0.00 -25.74 -2.51
N THR A 295 -0.55 -26.08 -3.66
CA THR A 295 -0.48 -27.41 -4.25
C THR A 295 0.55 -27.41 -5.37
N VAL A 296 1.64 -28.14 -5.19
CA VAL A 296 2.69 -28.28 -6.19
C VAL A 296 2.54 -29.62 -6.88
N SER A 297 2.37 -29.59 -8.21
CA SER A 297 2.22 -30.80 -9.05
C SER A 297 3.02 -30.65 -10.33
N GLY A 298 3.81 -31.68 -10.68
CA GLY A 298 4.73 -31.62 -11.83
C GLY A 298 5.95 -30.73 -11.56
N THR A 299 6.75 -30.51 -12.57
CA THR A 299 8.00 -29.74 -12.48
C THR A 299 8.13 -28.82 -13.67
N LEU A 300 8.51 -27.59 -13.44
CA LEU A 300 8.89 -26.66 -14.50
C LEU A 300 10.33 -26.97 -14.96
N GLU A 301 10.46 -27.47 -16.17
CA GLU A 301 11.77 -27.66 -16.77
C GLU A 301 12.40 -26.30 -17.09
N ARG A 302 13.55 -26.02 -16.50
CA ARG A 302 14.32 -24.80 -16.75
C ARG A 302 15.62 -25.12 -17.45
N ARG A 303 15.94 -24.39 -18.50
CA ARG A 303 17.25 -24.45 -19.16
C ARG A 303 18.37 -23.84 -18.32
N VAL A 304 18.02 -22.88 -17.45
CA VAL A 304 18.96 -22.18 -16.56
C VAL A 304 18.40 -22.21 -15.14
N PRO A 305 19.20 -22.55 -14.12
CA PRO A 305 18.76 -22.51 -12.74
C PRO A 305 18.31 -21.12 -12.30
N LEU A 306 17.38 -21.06 -11.33
CA LEU A 306 16.98 -19.80 -10.71
C LEU A 306 18.19 -19.16 -10.00
N LEU A 307 18.47 -17.91 -10.33
CA LEU A 307 19.43 -17.10 -9.59
C LEU A 307 18.78 -16.58 -8.30
N PRO A 308 19.57 -16.21 -7.28
CA PRO A 308 19.04 -15.54 -6.10
C PRO A 308 18.17 -14.34 -6.50
N PRO A 309 17.10 -14.03 -5.72
CA PRO A 309 16.27 -12.87 -5.98
C PRO A 309 17.09 -11.58 -6.09
N GLN A 310 16.89 -10.83 -7.17
CA GLN A 310 17.50 -9.51 -7.34
C GLN A 310 16.53 -8.44 -6.86
N PRO A 311 17.01 -7.29 -6.36
CA PRO A 311 16.15 -6.18 -5.95
C PRO A 311 15.17 -5.79 -7.06
N LEU A 312 13.93 -5.45 -6.67
CA LEU A 312 12.98 -4.87 -7.61
C LEU A 312 13.47 -3.49 -8.09
N PRO A 313 13.05 -3.03 -9.29
CA PRO A 313 13.35 -1.69 -9.74
C PRO A 313 12.98 -0.64 -8.69
N ALA A 314 13.92 0.24 -8.36
CA ALA A 314 13.71 1.26 -7.33
C ALA A 314 12.63 2.28 -7.73
N ASN A 315 11.88 2.75 -6.75
CA ASN A 315 11.05 3.94 -6.86
C ASN A 315 11.90 5.20 -6.59
N ASP A 316 11.41 6.38 -7.01
CA ASP A 316 12.15 7.65 -6.88
C ASP A 316 12.03 8.23 -5.45
N LEU A 317 12.43 7.43 -4.46
CA LEU A 317 12.49 7.85 -3.07
C LEU A 317 13.92 8.30 -2.71
N PRO A 318 14.09 9.28 -1.78
CA PRO A 318 15.38 9.76 -1.41
C PRO A 318 16.22 8.66 -0.72
N GLU A 319 17.45 8.47 -1.17
CA GLU A 319 18.37 7.51 -0.54
C GLU A 319 18.69 7.90 0.90
N LYS A 320 18.77 9.20 1.18
CA LYS A 320 19.14 9.76 2.49
C LYS A 320 18.12 10.78 2.97
N LEU A 321 17.88 10.75 4.28
CA LEU A 321 17.07 11.74 4.99
C LEU A 321 17.99 12.63 5.85
N ASP A 322 17.83 13.94 5.80
CA ASP A 322 18.55 14.87 6.68
C ASP A 322 17.91 14.85 8.08
N LEU A 323 18.38 13.96 8.94
CA LEU A 323 17.86 13.84 10.29
C LEU A 323 18.31 14.98 11.21
N LYS A 324 19.44 15.64 10.91
CA LYS A 324 19.96 16.79 11.71
C LYS A 324 19.11 18.03 11.52
N GLY A 325 18.73 18.32 10.28
CA GLY A 325 17.85 19.43 9.93
C GLY A 325 16.36 19.13 10.01
N ALA A 326 15.95 17.95 10.48
CA ALA A 326 14.56 17.52 10.47
C ALA A 326 13.65 18.33 11.40
N LEU A 327 12.43 18.59 10.95
CA LEU A 327 11.33 19.04 11.80
C LEU A 327 10.86 17.87 12.67
N ARG A 328 10.72 18.08 13.98
CA ARG A 328 10.37 17.02 14.93
C ARG A 328 9.03 17.30 15.59
N PHE A 329 8.15 16.31 15.62
CA PHE A 329 6.83 16.39 16.25
C PHE A 329 6.55 15.13 17.05
N ASP A 330 5.89 15.33 18.20
CA ASP A 330 5.35 14.23 19.01
C ASP A 330 3.89 14.00 18.64
N VAL A 331 3.52 12.75 18.42
CA VAL A 331 2.15 12.34 18.08
C VAL A 331 1.71 11.23 19.02
N ALA A 332 0.83 11.56 19.97
CA ALA A 332 0.20 10.57 20.83
C ALA A 332 -0.92 9.86 20.07
N LEU A 333 -0.88 8.53 20.02
CA LEU A 333 -1.90 7.68 19.40
C LEU A 333 -2.88 7.20 20.48
N GLY A 334 -4.16 7.09 20.12
CA GLY A 334 -5.18 6.55 21.01
C GLY A 334 -5.57 7.43 22.19
N ALA A 335 -5.03 8.64 22.30
CA ALA A 335 -5.40 9.60 23.34
C ALA A 335 -6.58 10.45 22.87
N ALA A 336 -7.67 10.48 23.65
CA ALA A 336 -8.92 11.17 23.29
C ALA A 336 -8.76 12.70 23.16
N ASP A 337 -7.76 13.28 23.81
CA ASP A 337 -7.49 14.71 23.86
C ASP A 337 -6.43 15.19 22.85
N ALA A 338 -5.83 14.27 22.09
CA ALA A 338 -4.74 14.58 21.17
C ALA A 338 -5.21 15.13 19.79
N GLY A 339 -6.44 15.60 19.68
CA GLY A 339 -7.00 16.14 18.42
C GLY A 339 -7.37 15.09 17.37
N TRP A 340 -7.46 13.81 17.78
CA TRP A 340 -7.97 12.74 16.97
C TRP A 340 -9.50 12.78 16.91
N ILE A 341 -10.05 12.60 15.70
CA ILE A 341 -11.50 12.64 15.47
C ILE A 341 -11.94 11.40 14.67
N ARG A 342 -13.21 11.05 14.78
CA ARG A 342 -13.79 10.01 13.92
C ARG A 342 -13.88 10.51 12.48
N PRO A 343 -13.64 9.67 11.47
CA PRO A 343 -13.68 10.10 10.07
C PRO A 343 -14.99 10.75 9.65
N ALA A 344 -16.14 10.27 10.14
CA ALA A 344 -17.45 10.86 9.85
C ALA A 344 -17.62 12.31 10.35
N SER A 345 -16.81 12.71 11.35
CA SER A 345 -16.76 14.07 11.89
C SER A 345 -15.59 14.88 11.35
N PHE A 346 -14.87 14.34 10.36
CA PHE A 346 -13.67 15.00 9.82
C PHE A 346 -14.03 16.29 9.08
N SER A 347 -13.32 17.36 9.39
CA SER A 347 -13.40 18.64 8.71
C SER A 347 -12.01 19.22 8.52
N THR A 348 -11.77 19.85 7.38
CA THR A 348 -10.53 20.59 7.11
C THR A 348 -10.38 21.85 7.98
N ALA A 349 -11.42 22.26 8.70
CA ALA A 349 -11.35 23.30 9.72
C ALA A 349 -10.66 22.83 11.01
N SER A 350 -10.50 21.51 11.22
CA SER A 350 -9.75 20.99 12.36
C SER A 350 -8.27 21.39 12.28
N THR A 351 -7.61 21.48 13.44
CA THR A 351 -6.18 21.82 13.49
C THR A 351 -5.32 20.69 12.92
N ALA A 352 -4.38 21.04 12.03
CA ALA A 352 -3.40 20.09 11.52
C ALA A 352 -2.59 19.47 12.68
N ALA A 353 -2.23 18.19 12.56
CA ALA A 353 -1.31 17.56 13.49
C ALA A 353 0.06 18.22 13.45
N PHE A 354 0.52 18.57 12.24
CA PHE A 354 1.73 19.33 11.99
C PHE A 354 1.70 19.94 10.58
N ARG A 355 2.65 20.85 10.30
CA ARG A 355 2.88 21.41 8.97
C ARG A 355 4.36 21.39 8.66
N ALA A 356 4.72 21.14 7.42
CA ALA A 356 6.09 21.15 6.92
C ALA A 356 6.18 21.84 5.56
N LYS A 357 7.28 22.53 5.31
CA LYS A 357 7.57 23.00 3.94
C LYS A 357 7.99 21.84 3.06
N ALA A 358 7.62 21.91 1.78
CA ALA A 358 8.05 20.92 0.79
C ALA A 358 9.58 20.76 0.78
N GLY A 359 10.05 19.53 0.61
CA GLY A 359 11.48 19.18 0.63
C GLY A 359 12.10 18.99 2.02
N ARG A 360 11.39 19.31 3.12
CA ARG A 360 11.91 19.12 4.48
C ARG A 360 11.77 17.67 4.95
N THR A 361 12.76 17.22 5.68
CA THR A 361 12.63 15.97 6.45
C THR A 361 11.79 16.23 7.69
N VAL A 362 10.85 15.33 7.95
CA VAL A 362 9.99 15.30 9.15
C VAL A 362 10.27 14.06 9.93
N VAL A 363 10.43 14.18 11.24
CA VAL A 363 10.53 13.09 12.20
C VAL A 363 9.31 13.14 13.11
N LEU A 364 8.60 12.01 13.20
CA LEU A 364 7.48 11.84 14.15
C LEU A 364 7.88 10.86 15.24
N ALA A 365 7.73 11.24 16.50
CA ALA A 365 7.74 10.34 17.64
C ALA A 365 6.30 9.89 17.91
N LEU A 366 5.99 8.65 17.55
CA LEU A 366 4.66 8.05 17.65
C LEU A 366 4.57 7.31 18.98
N LYS A 367 3.87 7.87 19.97
CA LYS A 367 3.66 7.25 21.27
C LYS A 367 2.28 6.60 21.34
N ASN A 368 2.22 5.29 21.53
CA ASN A 368 0.95 4.62 21.77
C ASN A 368 0.55 4.76 23.25
N ALA A 369 -0.46 5.58 23.51
CA ALA A 369 -1.06 5.78 24.84
C ALA A 369 -2.30 4.89 25.07
N ALA A 370 -2.76 4.13 24.07
CA ALA A 370 -3.88 3.22 24.18
C ALA A 370 -3.50 1.91 24.93
N PRO A 371 -4.47 1.19 25.50
CA PRO A 371 -4.23 -0.10 26.16
C PRO A 371 -4.02 -1.26 25.17
N ALA A 372 -4.29 -1.05 23.90
CA ALA A 372 -4.11 -2.03 22.82
C ALA A 372 -3.05 -1.56 21.83
N THR A 373 -2.49 -2.50 21.07
CA THR A 373 -1.65 -2.18 19.89
C THR A 373 -2.41 -1.22 19.00
N THR A 374 -1.75 -0.16 18.56
CA THR A 374 -2.35 0.86 17.69
C THR A 374 -1.59 0.91 16.38
N VAL A 375 -2.31 0.86 15.29
CA VAL A 375 -1.77 0.99 13.94
C VAL A 375 -1.82 2.44 13.52
N PHE A 376 -0.66 2.96 13.15
CA PHE A 376 -0.50 4.27 12.53
C PHE A 376 -0.37 4.11 11.03
N HIS A 377 -1.08 4.93 10.26
CA HIS A 377 -0.91 5.01 8.81
C HIS A 377 -0.67 6.45 8.38
N LEU A 378 0.33 6.65 7.50
CA LEU A 378 0.69 7.94 6.91
C LEU A 378 0.30 7.95 5.43
N HIS A 379 -0.70 8.74 5.07
CA HIS A 379 -1.07 8.90 3.66
C HIS A 379 -0.14 9.86 2.93
N GLY A 380 0.06 9.62 1.65
CA GLY A 380 0.74 10.51 0.70
C GLY A 380 2.27 10.45 0.70
N GLN A 381 2.88 9.94 1.75
CA GLN A 381 4.34 9.86 1.90
C GLN A 381 4.74 8.51 2.53
N PRO A 382 5.68 7.77 1.97
CA PRO A 382 6.31 6.66 2.68
C PRO A 382 7.31 7.18 3.71
N PHE A 383 7.54 6.43 4.78
CA PHE A 383 8.48 6.76 5.84
C PHE A 383 9.48 5.63 6.10
N ARG A 384 10.60 5.96 6.71
CA ARG A 384 11.54 5.00 7.30
C ARG A 384 11.37 4.91 8.81
N LEU A 385 11.43 3.70 9.33
CA LEU A 385 11.50 3.46 10.77
C LEU A 385 12.92 3.76 11.25
N LEU A 386 13.06 4.66 12.22
CA LEU A 386 14.35 5.04 12.79
C LEU A 386 14.86 4.00 13.79
N ASP A 387 16.16 3.91 13.93
CA ASP A 387 16.82 3.20 15.01
C ASP A 387 16.63 3.92 16.34
N LYS A 388 16.85 3.22 17.47
CA LYS A 388 16.55 3.76 18.80
C LYS A 388 17.29 5.07 19.14
N LEU A 389 18.48 5.27 18.59
CA LEU A 389 19.30 6.46 18.83
C LEU A 389 19.07 7.58 17.82
N ASP A 390 18.13 7.41 16.86
CA ASP A 390 17.89 8.33 15.75
C ASP A 390 19.13 8.65 14.90
N ASP A 391 20.11 7.76 14.87
CA ASP A 391 21.34 7.87 14.11
C ASP A 391 21.34 7.08 12.80
N GLY A 392 20.27 6.31 12.57
CA GLY A 392 20.05 5.51 11.38
C GLY A 392 18.59 5.13 11.21
N TRP A 393 18.32 4.38 10.16
CA TRP A 393 16.99 3.87 9.83
C TRP A 393 17.07 2.47 9.26
N LYS A 394 15.92 1.76 9.32
CA LYS A 394 15.77 0.45 8.67
C LYS A 394 15.84 0.60 7.14
N PRO A 395 16.41 -0.38 6.42
CA PRO A 395 16.72 -0.29 4.98
C PRO A 395 15.49 -0.38 4.07
N TYR A 396 14.29 -0.23 4.60
CA TYR A 396 13.02 -0.30 3.86
C TYR A 396 12.12 0.89 4.18
N TRP A 397 11.19 1.15 3.28
CA TRP A 397 10.15 2.16 3.42
C TRP A 397 8.84 1.51 3.80
N LEU A 398 8.04 2.21 4.60
CA LEU A 398 6.72 1.80 5.08
C LEU A 398 5.75 2.97 4.90
N ASP A 399 4.45 2.70 4.96
CA ASP A 399 3.40 3.70 5.19
C ASP A 399 2.53 3.34 6.40
N THR A 400 2.68 2.13 6.92
CA THR A 400 1.88 1.55 8.00
C THR A 400 2.77 0.97 9.09
N LEU A 401 2.44 1.22 10.37
CA LEU A 401 3.22 0.74 11.50
C LEU A 401 2.33 0.38 12.68
N ALA A 402 2.46 -0.83 13.21
CA ALA A 402 1.86 -1.24 14.47
C ALA A 402 2.78 -0.89 15.65
N ILE A 403 2.23 -0.30 16.69
CA ILE A 403 2.95 0.17 17.87
C ILE A 403 2.28 -0.41 19.12
N GLU A 404 3.05 -1.16 19.90
CA GLU A 404 2.58 -1.80 21.13
C GLU A 404 2.21 -0.78 22.21
N PRO A 405 1.33 -1.12 23.16
CA PRO A 405 0.95 -0.25 24.28
C PRO A 405 2.15 0.30 25.03
N GLY A 406 2.15 1.60 25.27
CA GLY A 406 3.21 2.31 26.02
C GLY A 406 4.52 2.51 25.25
N GLN A 407 4.68 1.94 24.07
CA GLN A 407 5.87 2.12 23.25
C GLN A 407 5.85 3.44 22.47
N THR A 408 7.05 3.93 22.19
CA THR A 408 7.28 5.04 21.28
C THR A 408 8.14 4.55 20.11
N GLN A 409 7.66 4.75 18.90
CA GLN A 409 8.42 4.49 17.68
C GLN A 409 8.70 5.81 16.96
N ARG A 410 9.87 5.94 16.34
CA ARG A 410 10.21 7.13 15.58
C ARG A 410 10.29 6.79 14.11
N ILE A 411 9.66 7.62 13.30
CA ILE A 411 9.67 7.51 11.86
C ILE A 411 10.19 8.80 11.24
N ALA A 412 10.76 8.70 10.05
CA ALA A 412 11.17 9.87 9.28
C ALA A 412 10.73 9.75 7.82
N PHE A 413 10.32 10.88 7.24
CA PHE A 413 9.96 10.95 5.83
C PHE A 413 10.38 12.29 5.22
N ALA A 414 10.51 12.33 3.90
CA ALA A 414 10.67 13.58 3.15
C ALA A 414 9.27 14.11 2.77
N ALA A 415 8.97 15.34 3.15
CA ALA A 415 7.71 16.00 2.80
C ALA A 415 7.77 16.48 1.34
N THR A 416 7.71 15.55 0.37
CA THR A 416 7.92 15.86 -1.06
C THR A 416 6.65 16.24 -1.81
N SER A 417 5.48 15.81 -1.31
CA SER A 417 4.21 16.00 -2.00
C SER A 417 3.38 17.11 -1.33
N PRO A 418 3.30 18.31 -1.93
CA PRO A 418 2.48 19.40 -1.39
C PRO A 418 1.00 19.01 -1.30
N GLY A 419 0.34 19.51 -0.26
CA GLY A 419 -1.09 19.24 -0.04
C GLY A 419 -1.44 18.93 1.40
N ARG A 420 -2.69 18.51 1.60
CA ARG A 420 -3.21 18.04 2.89
C ARG A 420 -3.36 16.53 2.83
N TRP A 421 -2.86 15.85 3.85
CA TRP A 421 -2.78 14.40 3.89
C TRP A 421 -3.34 13.88 5.21
N LEU A 422 -3.99 12.72 5.17
CA LEU A 422 -4.47 12.05 6.37
C LEU A 422 -3.34 11.32 7.10
N ILE A 423 -3.51 11.21 8.41
CA ILE A 423 -2.90 10.20 9.25
C ILE A 423 -4.01 9.47 9.99
N GLU A 424 -3.85 8.17 10.16
CA GLU A 424 -4.80 7.31 10.85
C GLU A 424 -4.20 6.74 12.13
N SER A 425 -5.06 6.52 13.11
CA SER A 425 -4.76 5.81 14.36
C SER A 425 -5.88 4.81 14.61
N VAL A 426 -5.56 3.52 14.54
CA VAL A 426 -6.53 2.43 14.62
C VAL A 426 -6.07 1.43 15.67
N ALA A 427 -6.80 1.34 16.79
CA ALA A 427 -6.54 0.31 17.77
C ALA A 427 -6.93 -1.08 17.27
N THR A 428 -6.19 -2.12 17.69
CA THR A 428 -6.46 -3.52 17.30
C THR A 428 -7.63 -4.16 18.06
N ASP A 429 -8.41 -3.39 18.77
CA ASP A 429 -9.69 -3.80 19.34
C ASP A 429 -10.79 -3.65 18.29
N TRP A 430 -11.59 -4.70 18.08
CA TRP A 430 -12.65 -4.72 17.07
C TRP A 430 -13.69 -3.61 17.29
N ALA A 431 -14.06 -3.34 18.53
CA ALA A 431 -15.03 -2.33 18.90
C ALA A 431 -14.48 -0.89 18.86
N ALA A 432 -13.15 -0.73 18.85
CA ALA A 432 -12.54 0.59 18.86
C ALA A 432 -12.83 1.35 17.56
N PRO A 433 -13.10 2.66 17.64
CA PRO A 433 -13.27 3.48 16.44
C PRO A 433 -11.93 3.68 15.72
N ARG A 434 -11.99 3.87 14.42
CA ARG A 434 -10.91 4.44 13.64
C ARG A 434 -10.84 5.95 13.94
N LEU A 435 -9.64 6.48 14.06
CA LEU A 435 -9.41 7.90 14.32
C LEU A 435 -8.51 8.49 13.25
N VAL A 436 -8.74 9.74 12.89
CA VAL A 436 -7.98 10.46 11.88
C VAL A 436 -7.55 11.85 12.35
N ARG A 437 -6.45 12.30 11.80
CA ARG A 437 -6.00 13.70 11.77
C ARG A 437 -5.46 14.01 10.39
N TRP A 438 -5.06 15.22 10.15
CA TRP A 438 -4.40 15.62 8.92
C TRP A 438 -3.10 16.39 9.18
N TYR A 439 -2.22 16.41 8.20
CA TYR A 439 -1.03 17.24 8.17
C TYR A 439 -0.93 17.98 6.84
N GLY A 440 -0.17 19.08 6.82
CA GLY A 440 0.06 19.91 5.64
C GLY A 440 1.50 19.86 5.17
N VAL A 441 1.67 19.82 3.84
CA VAL A 441 2.96 20.07 3.16
C VAL A 441 2.76 21.28 2.28
N GLU A 442 3.54 22.36 2.53
CA GLU A 442 3.40 23.69 1.92
C GLU A 442 4.61 24.06 1.06
#